data_2a3e7a86ee5837ac9e5718fb7a0a4e73
#
_entry.id   2a3e7a86ee5837ac9e5718fb7a0a4e73
#
_cell.length_a   1.000
_cell.length_b   1.000
_cell.length_c   1.000
_cell.angle_alpha   90.00
_cell.angle_beta   90.00
_cell.angle_gamma   90.00
#
_symmetry.space_group_name_H-M   'P 1'
#
loop_
_entity.id
_entity.type
_entity.pdbx_description
1 polymer ?
#
loop_
_entity_poly.entity_id
_entity_poly.type
_entity_poly.pdbx_seq_one_letter_code
_entity_poly.pdbx_strand_id
1 'polypeptide(L)'
;MQVRRAEHAEIQSLRDAFRREMDGQIVHDSIHARLGWTLEYAITHGDRAIGYGSVAVAGPWRDRPTVYEFYLEPAFRLRAFELFDAFLDASNPQAFEVQTSDTLSTMMCLTRAQDIGTERIVFRDAATTMHTVTGATLRCVTPPDAIRTAIEERQGGGEWVVEIDGAVVARGGMLFHYNRPYSDIYMNVDEPFRRRGIGTYLVQELKRLCYELGAIPSARCSTTNEPSRRALQRAGFVPFAHILFGSLGRP
;
A
#
# COMPACT_ATOMS: atom_id res chain seq x y z
N MET A 1 -26.11 13.88 -11.55
CA MET A 1 -24.81 13.18 -11.48
C MET A 1 -25.02 11.75 -11.92
N GLN A 2 -24.03 11.15 -12.58
CA GLN A 2 -24.13 9.79 -13.10
C GLN A 2 -22.85 9.01 -12.74
N VAL A 3 -22.98 7.69 -12.60
CA VAL A 3 -21.87 6.76 -12.46
C VAL A 3 -21.85 5.84 -13.67
N ARG A 4 -20.71 5.73 -14.34
CA ARG A 4 -20.53 4.90 -15.50
C ARG A 4 -19.16 4.23 -15.52
N ARG A 5 -19.06 3.14 -16.26
CA ARG A 5 -17.75 2.55 -16.59
C ARG A 5 -16.85 3.59 -17.26
N ALA A 6 -15.58 3.54 -16.91
CA ALA A 6 -14.56 4.44 -17.45
C ALA A 6 -13.28 3.68 -17.76
N GLU A 7 -12.51 4.21 -18.69
CA GLU A 7 -11.14 3.75 -18.90
C GLU A 7 -10.20 4.39 -17.87
N HIS A 8 -9.11 3.72 -17.56
CA HIS A 8 -8.13 4.20 -16.58
C HIS A 8 -7.63 5.63 -16.89
N ALA A 9 -7.42 5.95 -18.15
CA ALA A 9 -6.97 7.27 -18.60
C ALA A 9 -7.97 8.40 -18.26
N GLU A 10 -9.29 8.11 -18.23
CA GLU A 10 -10.32 9.11 -17.92
C GLU A 10 -10.28 9.56 -16.45
N ILE A 11 -9.83 8.72 -15.55
CA ILE A 11 -9.77 9.00 -14.10
C ILE A 11 -8.38 9.39 -13.63
N GLN A 12 -7.37 9.42 -14.51
CA GLN A 12 -5.97 9.59 -14.12
C GLN A 12 -5.72 10.89 -13.33
N SER A 13 -6.30 12.01 -13.73
CA SER A 13 -6.16 13.29 -13.02
C SER A 13 -6.75 13.26 -11.60
N LEU A 14 -7.86 12.53 -11.42
CA LEU A 14 -8.49 12.33 -10.11
C LEU A 14 -7.65 11.40 -9.24
N ARG A 15 -7.04 10.35 -9.81
CA ARG A 15 -6.10 9.49 -9.10
C ARG A 15 -4.85 10.24 -8.67
N ASP A 16 -4.34 11.15 -9.49
CA ASP A 16 -3.21 11.99 -9.10
C ASP A 16 -3.58 12.97 -7.98
N ALA A 17 -4.82 13.46 -7.94
CA ALA A 17 -5.34 14.26 -6.82
C ALA A 17 -5.48 13.40 -5.56
N PHE A 18 -6.03 12.21 -5.66
CA PHE A 18 -6.12 11.22 -4.57
C PHE A 18 -4.75 10.90 -3.97
N ARG A 19 -3.74 10.59 -4.80
CA ARG A 19 -2.38 10.30 -4.35
C ARG A 19 -1.75 11.45 -3.57
N ARG A 20 -1.97 12.70 -4.02
CA ARG A 20 -1.48 13.88 -3.31
C ARG A 20 -2.17 14.07 -1.95
N GLU A 21 -3.46 13.77 -1.87
CA GLU A 21 -4.24 13.91 -0.64
C GLU A 21 -3.88 12.83 0.40
N MET A 22 -3.56 11.61 -0.06
CA MET A 22 -3.22 10.48 0.82
C MET A 22 -1.93 10.69 1.62
N ASP A 23 -0.97 11.45 1.11
CA ASP A 23 0.33 11.75 1.75
C ASP A 23 0.97 10.54 2.45
N GLY A 24 0.98 9.40 1.76
CA GLY A 24 1.48 8.14 2.30
C GLY A 24 1.49 7.02 1.26
N GLN A 25 2.03 5.87 1.64
CA GLN A 25 1.97 4.68 0.79
C GLN A 25 0.51 4.26 0.60
N ILE A 26 0.12 4.04 -0.65
CA ILE A 26 -1.17 3.50 -1.06
C ILE A 26 -0.93 2.05 -1.50
N VAL A 27 -1.36 1.10 -0.66
CA VAL A 27 -1.07 -0.33 -0.87
C VAL A 27 -1.72 -0.86 -2.15
N HIS A 28 -2.92 -0.42 -2.46
CA HIS A 28 -3.68 -0.88 -3.62
C HIS A 28 -3.33 -0.16 -4.93
N ASP A 29 -2.51 0.90 -4.91
CA ASP A 29 -2.14 1.65 -6.12
C ASP A 29 -1.55 0.76 -7.22
N SER A 30 -0.81 -0.28 -6.85
CA SER A 30 -0.20 -1.23 -7.79
C SER A 30 -1.21 -2.09 -8.56
N ILE A 31 -2.45 -2.20 -8.09
CA ILE A 31 -3.49 -3.01 -8.75
C ILE A 31 -3.87 -2.39 -10.10
N HIS A 32 -3.92 -1.06 -10.16
CA HIS A 32 -4.25 -0.32 -11.38
C HIS A 32 -3.25 -0.54 -12.54
N ALA A 33 -1.99 -0.85 -12.23
CA ALA A 33 -0.98 -1.13 -13.25
C ALA A 33 -1.10 -2.55 -13.87
N ARG A 34 -1.99 -3.38 -13.35
CA ARG A 34 -2.17 -4.77 -13.78
C ARG A 34 -3.35 -4.88 -14.75
N LEU A 35 -3.06 -5.18 -16.01
CA LEU A 35 -4.09 -5.29 -17.04
C LEU A 35 -5.22 -6.26 -16.65
N GLY A 36 -6.47 -5.79 -16.70
CA GLY A 36 -7.65 -6.58 -16.40
C GLY A 36 -7.89 -6.87 -14.90
N TRP A 37 -7.13 -6.24 -14.00
CA TRP A 37 -7.32 -6.45 -12.55
C TRP A 37 -8.37 -5.54 -11.95
N THR A 38 -8.70 -4.43 -12.62
CA THR A 38 -9.60 -3.40 -12.11
C THR A 38 -10.73 -3.07 -13.06
N LEU A 39 -11.85 -2.67 -12.49
CA LEU A 39 -12.97 -2.04 -13.17
C LEU A 39 -13.10 -0.63 -12.62
N GLU A 40 -12.86 0.37 -13.48
CA GLU A 40 -12.94 1.76 -13.10
C GLU A 40 -14.33 2.35 -13.43
N TYR A 41 -14.80 3.22 -12.55
CA TYR A 41 -16.07 3.93 -12.69
C TYR A 41 -15.86 5.42 -12.48
N ALA A 42 -16.23 6.23 -13.46
CA ALA A 42 -16.26 7.69 -13.31
C ALA A 42 -17.58 8.13 -12.69
N ILE A 43 -17.50 9.06 -11.77
CA ILE A 43 -18.62 9.80 -11.20
C ILE A 43 -18.62 11.17 -11.89
N THR A 44 -19.71 11.53 -12.60
CA THR A 44 -19.74 12.72 -13.44
C THR A 44 -20.82 13.71 -13.00
N HIS A 45 -20.52 14.99 -13.23
CA HIS A 45 -21.46 16.10 -13.16
C HIS A 45 -21.46 16.80 -14.52
N GLY A 46 -22.53 16.61 -15.31
CA GLY A 46 -22.49 16.89 -16.75
C GLY A 46 -21.43 16.03 -17.42
N ASP A 47 -20.59 16.62 -18.25
CA ASP A 47 -19.52 15.94 -18.98
C ASP A 47 -18.21 15.82 -18.19
N ARG A 48 -18.15 16.40 -16.99
CA ARG A 48 -16.93 16.41 -16.17
C ARG A 48 -16.92 15.29 -15.14
N ALA A 49 -15.83 14.53 -15.09
CA ALA A 49 -15.55 13.60 -13.97
C ALA A 49 -15.19 14.41 -12.71
N ILE A 50 -15.88 14.13 -11.61
CA ILE A 50 -15.75 14.76 -10.29
C ILE A 50 -15.30 13.79 -9.20
N GLY A 51 -15.22 12.52 -9.54
CA GLY A 51 -14.81 11.44 -8.67
C GLY A 51 -14.71 10.13 -9.43
N TYR A 52 -14.27 9.10 -8.74
CA TYR A 52 -14.21 7.74 -9.27
C TYR A 52 -14.36 6.70 -8.17
N GLY A 53 -14.69 5.48 -8.58
CA GLY A 53 -14.61 4.29 -7.74
C GLY A 53 -13.93 3.16 -8.50
N SER A 54 -13.18 2.32 -7.80
CA SER A 54 -12.43 1.21 -8.39
C SER A 54 -12.74 -0.11 -7.70
N VAL A 55 -12.97 -1.14 -8.52
CA VAL A 55 -13.29 -2.51 -8.07
C VAL A 55 -12.24 -3.47 -8.58
N ALA A 56 -11.60 -4.20 -7.68
CA ALA A 56 -10.68 -5.28 -8.02
C ALA A 56 -11.48 -6.55 -8.39
N VAL A 57 -11.10 -7.20 -9.52
CA VAL A 57 -11.85 -8.33 -10.11
C VAL A 57 -10.95 -9.49 -10.54
N ALA A 58 -9.65 -9.45 -10.24
CA ALA A 58 -8.72 -10.51 -10.60
C ALA A 58 -7.80 -10.87 -9.43
N GLY A 59 -6.98 -11.91 -9.60
CA GLY A 59 -6.13 -12.42 -8.53
C GLY A 59 -6.94 -12.89 -7.32
N PRO A 60 -6.66 -12.38 -6.10
CA PRO A 60 -7.39 -12.77 -4.89
C PRO A 60 -8.88 -12.38 -4.91
N TRP A 61 -9.24 -11.38 -5.73
CA TRP A 61 -10.60 -10.81 -5.79
C TRP A 61 -11.45 -11.34 -6.95
N ARG A 62 -10.95 -12.36 -7.71
CA ARG A 62 -11.63 -12.88 -8.91
C ARG A 62 -13.07 -13.31 -8.65
N ASP A 63 -13.29 -14.05 -7.58
CA ASP A 63 -14.60 -14.60 -7.23
C ASP A 63 -15.40 -13.71 -6.29
N ARG A 64 -14.82 -12.59 -5.88
CA ARG A 64 -15.41 -11.62 -4.94
C ARG A 64 -15.02 -10.21 -5.31
N PRO A 65 -15.68 -9.58 -6.30
CA PRO A 65 -15.41 -8.21 -6.72
C PRO A 65 -15.38 -7.27 -5.52
N THR A 66 -14.28 -6.54 -5.35
CA THR A 66 -13.94 -5.84 -4.11
C THR A 66 -13.66 -4.37 -4.38
N VAL A 67 -14.39 -3.48 -3.72
CA VAL A 67 -14.09 -2.03 -3.70
C VAL A 67 -12.78 -1.81 -2.97
N TYR A 68 -11.87 -1.06 -3.56
CA TYR A 68 -10.61 -0.71 -2.91
C TYR A 68 -10.25 0.79 -2.96
N GLU A 69 -10.90 1.58 -3.83
CA GLU A 69 -10.81 3.04 -3.87
C GLU A 69 -12.16 3.67 -4.18
N PHE A 70 -12.45 4.79 -3.52
CA PHE A 70 -13.56 5.69 -3.82
C PHE A 70 -13.12 7.12 -3.52
N TYR A 71 -13.07 7.94 -4.54
CA TYR A 71 -12.61 9.31 -4.43
C TYR A 71 -13.63 10.31 -4.99
N LEU A 72 -13.80 11.41 -4.29
CA LEU A 72 -14.55 12.58 -4.74
C LEU A 72 -13.70 13.82 -4.54
N GLU A 73 -13.74 14.72 -5.53
CA GLU A 73 -13.21 16.07 -5.33
C GLU A 73 -13.85 16.71 -4.08
N PRO A 74 -13.10 17.48 -3.27
CA PRO A 74 -13.60 18.03 -2.00
C PRO A 74 -14.95 18.77 -2.10
N ALA A 75 -15.17 19.50 -3.18
CA ALA A 75 -16.41 20.26 -3.41
C ALA A 75 -17.69 19.38 -3.51
N PHE A 76 -17.53 18.09 -3.78
CA PHE A 76 -18.67 17.16 -3.98
C PHE A 76 -18.86 16.19 -2.81
N ARG A 77 -18.02 16.24 -1.76
CA ARG A 77 -18.08 15.33 -0.60
C ARG A 77 -19.31 15.50 0.27
N LEU A 78 -20.02 16.63 0.19
CA LEU A 78 -21.34 16.76 0.83
C LEU A 78 -22.37 15.76 0.31
N ARG A 79 -22.14 15.16 -0.86
CA ARG A 79 -22.99 14.12 -1.46
C ARG A 79 -22.34 12.74 -1.45
N ALA A 80 -21.35 12.51 -0.59
CA ALA A 80 -20.56 11.27 -0.63
C ALA A 80 -21.40 10.02 -0.47
N PHE A 81 -22.36 9.98 0.44
CA PHE A 81 -23.24 8.82 0.64
C PHE A 81 -24.07 8.48 -0.60
N GLU A 82 -24.74 9.49 -1.17
CA GLU A 82 -25.54 9.32 -2.38
C GLU A 82 -24.70 8.81 -3.56
N LEU A 83 -23.51 9.41 -3.75
CA LEU A 83 -22.63 9.05 -4.86
C LEU A 83 -21.95 7.70 -4.66
N PHE A 84 -21.69 7.32 -3.41
CA PHE A 84 -21.20 5.99 -3.09
C PHE A 84 -22.27 4.92 -3.34
N ASP A 85 -23.54 5.15 -2.93
CA ASP A 85 -24.63 4.24 -3.22
C ASP A 85 -24.83 4.06 -4.72
N ALA A 86 -24.82 5.14 -5.49
CA ALA A 86 -24.87 5.08 -6.95
C ALA A 86 -23.68 4.33 -7.58
N PHE A 87 -22.47 4.43 -6.96
CA PHE A 87 -21.31 3.65 -7.38
C PHE A 87 -21.50 2.16 -7.07
N LEU A 88 -22.01 1.81 -5.89
CA LEU A 88 -22.29 0.41 -5.54
C LEU A 88 -23.34 -0.21 -6.47
N ASP A 89 -24.41 0.53 -6.80
CA ASP A 89 -25.45 0.09 -7.72
C ASP A 89 -24.88 -0.17 -9.13
N ALA A 90 -24.03 0.71 -9.62
CA ALA A 90 -23.42 0.60 -10.94
C ALA A 90 -22.36 -0.51 -11.04
N SER A 91 -21.64 -0.77 -9.96
CA SER A 91 -20.47 -1.68 -9.95
C SER A 91 -20.78 -3.07 -9.35
N ASN A 92 -21.83 -3.18 -8.52
CA ASN A 92 -22.28 -4.40 -7.87
C ASN A 92 -21.17 -5.22 -7.18
N PRO A 93 -20.33 -4.60 -6.33
CA PRO A 93 -19.27 -5.30 -5.62
C PRO A 93 -19.85 -6.17 -4.48
N GLN A 94 -19.07 -7.14 -4.02
CA GLN A 94 -19.46 -8.02 -2.91
C GLN A 94 -18.69 -7.70 -1.62
N ALA A 95 -17.54 -7.04 -1.75
CA ALA A 95 -16.62 -6.81 -0.66
C ALA A 95 -15.93 -5.45 -0.78
N PHE A 96 -15.19 -5.11 0.27
CA PHE A 96 -14.25 -4.00 0.27
C PHE A 96 -12.91 -4.43 0.87
N GLU A 97 -11.84 -3.77 0.43
CA GLU A 97 -10.51 -3.82 1.04
C GLU A 97 -9.90 -2.42 0.94
N VAL A 98 -9.87 -1.69 2.05
CA VAL A 98 -9.51 -0.27 2.07
C VAL A 98 -8.44 0.02 3.11
N GLN A 99 -7.66 1.05 2.87
CA GLN A 99 -6.65 1.54 3.79
C GLN A 99 -7.21 2.67 4.65
N THR A 100 -7.13 2.57 5.98
CA THR A 100 -7.76 3.54 6.90
C THR A 100 -7.26 4.99 6.78
N SER A 101 -6.10 5.21 6.17
CA SER A 101 -5.63 6.55 5.80
C SER A 101 -6.44 7.18 4.65
N ASP A 102 -7.09 6.35 3.81
CA ASP A 102 -8.16 6.81 2.92
C ASP A 102 -9.47 6.91 3.72
N THR A 103 -9.65 8.05 4.35
CA THR A 103 -10.79 8.28 5.25
C THR A 103 -12.12 8.24 4.52
N LEU A 104 -12.19 8.73 3.28
CA LEU A 104 -13.44 8.74 2.51
C LEU A 104 -13.87 7.32 2.15
N SER A 105 -13.01 6.54 1.49
CA SER A 105 -13.34 5.14 1.16
C SER A 105 -13.64 4.32 2.40
N THR A 106 -12.85 4.49 3.48
CA THR A 106 -13.07 3.80 4.74
C THR A 106 -14.45 4.10 5.32
N MET A 107 -14.81 5.37 5.44
CA MET A 107 -16.12 5.78 5.98
C MET A 107 -17.26 5.25 5.13
N MET A 108 -17.17 5.34 3.82
CA MET A 108 -18.21 4.87 2.90
C MET A 108 -18.37 3.35 2.99
N CYS A 109 -17.28 2.58 2.93
CA CYS A 109 -17.33 1.13 3.04
C CYS A 109 -17.88 0.67 4.40
N LEU A 110 -17.44 1.29 5.50
CA LEU A 110 -17.91 0.94 6.85
C LEU A 110 -19.41 1.18 7.06
N THR A 111 -20.01 2.16 6.38
CA THR A 111 -21.48 2.37 6.46
C THR A 111 -22.30 1.25 5.80
N ARG A 112 -21.67 0.43 4.95
CA ARG A 112 -22.29 -0.69 4.24
C ARG A 112 -21.70 -2.04 4.63
N ALA A 113 -20.74 -2.08 5.54
CA ALA A 113 -20.09 -3.30 5.99
C ALA A 113 -21.03 -4.20 6.79
N GLN A 114 -21.04 -5.50 6.47
CA GLN A 114 -21.73 -6.54 7.25
C GLN A 114 -20.77 -7.23 8.23
N ASP A 115 -19.51 -7.34 7.85
CA ASP A 115 -18.42 -7.84 8.65
C ASP A 115 -17.18 -6.98 8.41
N ILE A 116 -16.25 -6.97 9.37
CA ILE A 116 -15.02 -6.18 9.29
C ILE A 116 -13.88 -7.00 9.88
N GLY A 117 -12.83 -7.15 9.10
CA GLY A 117 -11.56 -7.71 9.52
C GLY A 117 -10.41 -6.75 9.25
N THR A 118 -9.25 -7.03 9.85
CA THR A 118 -8.01 -6.31 9.56
C THR A 118 -6.90 -7.30 9.29
N GLU A 119 -6.16 -7.09 8.21
CA GLU A 119 -5.09 -7.99 7.80
C GLU A 119 -3.71 -7.45 8.18
N ARG A 120 -3.45 -6.18 7.88
CA ARG A 120 -2.12 -5.57 7.96
C ARG A 120 -2.14 -4.20 8.60
N ILE A 121 -1.03 -3.89 9.25
CA ILE A 121 -0.68 -2.53 9.67
C ILE A 121 0.28 -1.98 8.62
N VAL A 122 0.01 -0.78 8.13
CA VAL A 122 0.90 0.02 7.30
C VAL A 122 1.68 0.97 8.20
N PHE A 123 2.97 1.08 7.98
CA PHE A 123 3.87 1.94 8.73
C PHE A 123 4.47 3.00 7.82
N ARG A 124 4.65 4.20 8.34
CA ARG A 124 5.44 5.26 7.72
C ARG A 124 6.68 5.57 8.54
N ASP A 125 7.71 6.05 7.88
CA ASP A 125 8.92 6.51 8.55
C ASP A 125 8.67 7.78 9.35
N ALA A 126 9.27 7.86 10.55
CA ALA A 126 9.12 9.01 11.45
C ALA A 126 10.43 9.45 12.10
N ALA A 127 11.43 8.58 12.17
CA ALA A 127 12.68 8.91 12.85
C ALA A 127 13.86 8.09 12.33
N THR A 128 15.01 8.72 12.20
CA THR A 128 16.29 8.03 12.00
C THR A 128 16.74 7.38 13.30
N THR A 129 17.22 6.15 13.23
CA THR A 129 17.74 5.39 14.38
C THR A 129 19.17 4.95 14.13
N MET A 130 19.89 4.60 15.19
CA MET A 130 21.29 4.15 15.14
C MET A 130 21.44 2.85 15.94
N HIS A 131 20.90 1.77 15.39
CA HIS A 131 21.01 0.43 15.98
C HIS A 131 22.19 -0.30 15.34
N THR A 132 23.08 -0.86 16.13
CA THR A 132 24.26 -1.60 15.67
C THR A 132 24.17 -3.06 16.07
N VAL A 133 24.69 -3.94 15.21
CA VAL A 133 24.86 -5.37 15.48
C VAL A 133 26.33 -5.70 15.23
N THR A 134 27.03 -6.21 16.24
CA THR A 134 28.47 -6.50 16.14
C THR A 134 28.75 -7.50 15.01
N GLY A 135 29.70 -7.18 14.14
CA GLY A 135 30.11 -8.02 13.02
C GLY A 135 29.11 -8.06 11.84
N ALA A 136 27.98 -7.35 11.94
CA ALA A 136 27.01 -7.33 10.86
C ALA A 136 27.46 -6.40 9.71
N THR A 137 27.37 -6.89 8.49
CA THR A 137 27.55 -6.11 7.25
C THR A 137 26.35 -6.28 6.36
N LEU A 138 25.96 -5.20 5.65
CA LEU A 138 24.90 -5.24 4.65
C LEU A 138 25.52 -5.36 3.26
N ARG A 139 25.04 -6.32 2.45
CA ARG A 139 25.45 -6.50 1.06
C ARG A 139 24.26 -6.53 0.13
N CYS A 140 24.32 -5.77 -0.97
CA CYS A 140 23.33 -5.85 -2.05
C CYS A 140 23.55 -7.12 -2.87
N VAL A 141 22.48 -7.86 -3.15
CA VAL A 141 22.52 -9.05 -4.01
C VAL A 141 21.89 -8.79 -5.38
N THR A 142 21.04 -7.77 -5.49
CA THR A 142 20.46 -7.36 -6.77
C THR A 142 21.45 -6.46 -7.52
N PRO A 143 21.73 -6.71 -8.81
CA PRO A 143 22.60 -5.84 -9.60
C PRO A 143 22.08 -4.38 -9.62
N PRO A 144 22.96 -3.35 -9.55
CA PRO A 144 22.56 -1.94 -9.52
C PRO A 144 21.66 -1.53 -10.69
N ASP A 145 21.91 -2.04 -11.90
CA ASP A 145 21.10 -1.76 -13.08
C ASP A 145 19.67 -2.31 -12.94
N ALA A 146 19.52 -3.48 -12.35
CA ALA A 146 18.21 -4.07 -12.09
C ALA A 146 17.42 -3.27 -11.04
N ILE A 147 18.10 -2.70 -10.03
CA ILE A 147 17.44 -1.80 -9.05
C ILE A 147 16.99 -0.51 -9.75
N ARG A 148 17.84 0.08 -10.60
CA ARG A 148 17.48 1.28 -11.36
C ARG A 148 16.25 1.02 -12.26
N THR A 149 16.24 -0.07 -13.02
CA THR A 149 15.10 -0.48 -13.83
C THR A 149 13.83 -0.67 -12.99
N ALA A 150 13.94 -1.34 -11.84
CA ALA A 150 12.80 -1.54 -10.92
C ALA A 150 12.19 -0.21 -10.43
N ILE A 151 13.03 0.80 -10.16
CA ILE A 151 12.58 2.14 -9.76
C ILE A 151 11.89 2.87 -10.93
N GLU A 152 12.50 2.85 -12.11
CA GLU A 152 12.00 3.54 -13.31
C GLU A 152 10.66 2.97 -13.78
N GLU A 153 10.58 1.65 -13.90
CA GLU A 153 9.40 0.93 -14.38
C GLU A 153 8.33 0.72 -13.29
N ARG A 154 8.62 1.04 -12.03
CA ARG A 154 7.75 0.76 -10.89
C ARG A 154 7.36 -0.71 -10.78
N GLN A 155 8.32 -1.60 -11.00
CA GLN A 155 8.16 -3.04 -10.95
C GLN A 155 9.30 -3.69 -10.18
N GLY A 156 9.00 -4.83 -9.52
CA GLY A 156 10.02 -5.56 -8.78
C GLY A 156 10.60 -4.79 -7.60
N GLY A 157 11.87 -5.03 -7.31
CA GLY A 157 12.56 -4.45 -6.16
C GLY A 157 14.04 -4.78 -6.13
N GLY A 158 14.72 -4.33 -5.08
CA GLY A 158 16.10 -4.70 -4.76
C GLY A 158 16.15 -5.57 -3.50
N GLU A 159 17.09 -6.48 -3.44
CA GLU A 159 17.33 -7.37 -2.31
C GLU A 159 18.73 -7.17 -1.72
N TRP A 160 18.80 -7.19 -0.38
CA TRP A 160 20.01 -7.11 0.43
C TRP A 160 20.06 -8.23 1.45
N VAL A 161 21.26 -8.61 1.82
CA VAL A 161 21.52 -9.60 2.87
C VAL A 161 22.35 -9.00 3.99
N VAL A 162 22.10 -9.43 5.21
CA VAL A 162 22.97 -9.19 6.36
C VAL A 162 23.86 -10.40 6.54
N GLU A 163 25.17 -10.18 6.63
CA GLU A 163 26.18 -11.20 6.89
C GLU A 163 26.84 -10.97 8.25
N ILE A 164 27.07 -12.03 8.99
CA ILE A 164 27.84 -12.07 10.24
C ILE A 164 28.77 -13.26 10.15
N ASP A 165 30.08 -13.03 10.33
CA ASP A 165 31.15 -14.06 10.25
C ASP A 165 31.08 -14.87 8.95
N GLY A 166 30.76 -14.21 7.83
CA GLY A 166 30.63 -14.82 6.51
C GLY A 166 29.35 -15.60 6.24
N ALA A 167 28.47 -15.71 7.23
CA ALA A 167 27.16 -16.35 7.07
C ALA A 167 26.05 -15.34 6.82
N VAL A 168 25.17 -15.60 5.84
CA VAL A 168 23.95 -14.81 5.64
C VAL A 168 22.97 -15.17 6.76
N VAL A 169 22.53 -14.15 7.52
CA VAL A 169 21.67 -14.29 8.71
C VAL A 169 20.31 -13.63 8.56
N ALA A 170 20.18 -12.73 7.59
CA ALA A 170 18.91 -12.09 7.26
C ALA A 170 18.87 -11.63 5.79
N ARG A 171 17.68 -11.49 5.25
CA ARG A 171 17.39 -10.98 3.91
C ARG A 171 16.30 -9.95 3.99
N GLY A 172 16.34 -8.97 3.11
CA GLY A 172 15.30 -7.98 3.00
C GLY A 172 15.51 -7.11 1.78
N GLY A 173 14.59 -6.20 1.55
CA GLY A 173 14.68 -5.36 0.38
C GLY A 173 13.58 -4.32 0.30
N MET A 174 13.49 -3.72 -0.88
CA MET A 174 12.55 -2.66 -1.19
C MET A 174 11.75 -3.01 -2.43
N LEU A 175 10.45 -2.74 -2.41
CA LEU A 175 9.53 -2.92 -3.52
C LEU A 175 9.09 -1.55 -4.03
N PHE A 176 9.21 -1.30 -5.34
CA PHE A 176 8.98 0.00 -5.96
C PHE A 176 7.67 0.12 -6.73
N HIS A 177 6.80 -0.88 -6.69
CA HIS A 177 5.55 -0.94 -7.46
C HIS A 177 4.36 -0.19 -6.84
N TYR A 178 4.57 0.54 -5.74
CA TYR A 178 3.57 1.39 -5.10
C TYR A 178 3.58 2.82 -5.65
N ASN A 179 2.70 3.69 -5.12
CA ASN A 179 2.67 5.09 -5.51
C ASN A 179 4.00 5.81 -5.17
N ARG A 180 4.54 6.57 -6.12
CA ARG A 180 5.73 7.40 -5.86
C ARG A 180 5.39 8.50 -4.85
N PRO A 181 6.35 8.87 -3.99
CA PRO A 181 7.74 8.39 -3.91
C PRO A 181 7.95 7.19 -2.98
N TYR A 182 6.90 6.48 -2.56
CA TYR A 182 6.96 5.45 -1.53
C TYR A 182 7.53 4.12 -2.03
N SER A 183 8.30 3.46 -1.15
CA SER A 183 8.84 2.12 -1.34
C SER A 183 8.57 1.26 -0.11
N ASP A 184 8.11 0.03 -0.33
CA ASP A 184 7.74 -0.90 0.74
C ASP A 184 8.93 -1.77 1.14
N ILE A 185 9.38 -1.66 2.39
CA ILE A 185 10.48 -2.45 2.93
C ILE A 185 9.95 -3.78 3.46
N TYR A 186 10.62 -4.86 3.08
CA TYR A 186 10.40 -6.19 3.64
C TYR A 186 11.65 -6.76 4.27
N MET A 187 11.50 -7.65 5.25
CA MET A 187 12.61 -8.33 5.92
C MET A 187 12.24 -9.75 6.35
N ASN A 188 13.26 -10.60 6.38
CA ASN A 188 13.22 -11.89 7.04
C ASN A 188 14.56 -12.14 7.76
N VAL A 189 14.50 -12.60 9.00
CA VAL A 189 15.66 -13.01 9.79
C VAL A 189 15.57 -14.52 9.99
N ASP A 190 16.65 -15.23 9.68
CA ASP A 190 16.72 -16.67 9.84
C ASP A 190 16.54 -17.07 11.29
N GLU A 191 15.80 -18.13 11.53
CA GLU A 191 15.30 -18.50 12.86
C GLU A 191 16.37 -18.54 13.97
N PRO A 192 17.57 -19.15 13.76
CA PRO A 192 18.60 -19.19 14.77
C PRO A 192 19.18 -17.82 15.17
N PHE A 193 18.95 -16.79 14.35
CA PHE A 193 19.50 -15.45 14.53
C PHE A 193 18.45 -14.43 15.00
N ARG A 194 17.20 -14.84 15.21
CA ARG A 194 16.12 -13.96 15.69
C ARG A 194 16.41 -13.46 17.11
N ARG A 195 15.75 -12.35 17.48
CA ARG A 195 15.85 -11.68 18.80
C ARG A 195 17.23 -11.13 19.16
N ARG A 196 18.11 -10.94 18.17
CA ARG A 196 19.45 -10.36 18.32
C ARG A 196 19.56 -8.94 17.77
N GLY A 197 18.43 -8.28 17.45
CA GLY A 197 18.41 -6.92 16.87
C GLY A 197 18.63 -6.85 15.35
N ILE A 198 18.95 -7.97 14.69
CA ILE A 198 19.30 -8.03 13.26
C ILE A 198 18.19 -7.48 12.38
N GLY A 199 16.93 -7.79 12.67
CA GLY A 199 15.80 -7.25 11.88
C GLY A 199 15.69 -5.72 11.99
N THR A 200 15.92 -5.15 13.17
CA THR A 200 15.94 -3.69 13.37
C THR A 200 17.11 -3.06 12.59
N TYR A 201 18.31 -3.64 12.68
CA TYR A 201 19.47 -3.20 11.92
C TYR A 201 19.21 -3.23 10.40
N LEU A 202 18.72 -4.36 9.88
CA LEU A 202 18.41 -4.49 8.45
C LEU A 202 17.40 -3.43 7.98
N VAL A 203 16.29 -3.25 8.70
CA VAL A 203 15.27 -2.25 8.35
C VAL A 203 15.85 -0.83 8.37
N GLN A 204 16.66 -0.48 9.37
CA GLN A 204 17.32 0.82 9.48
C GLN A 204 18.22 1.09 8.28
N GLU A 205 19.04 0.12 7.88
CA GLU A 205 19.94 0.24 6.73
C GLU A 205 19.14 0.32 5.41
N LEU A 206 18.07 -0.46 5.26
CA LEU A 206 17.19 -0.36 4.10
C LEU A 206 16.50 1.01 4.01
N LYS A 207 16.12 1.63 5.15
CA LYS A 207 15.60 3.01 5.17
C LYS A 207 16.63 3.99 4.63
N ARG A 208 17.87 3.91 5.11
CA ARG A 208 18.95 4.78 4.63
C ARG A 208 19.13 4.66 3.12
N LEU A 209 19.24 3.45 2.61
CA LEU A 209 19.34 3.16 1.18
C LEU A 209 18.11 3.64 0.38
N CYS A 210 16.91 3.50 0.95
CA CYS A 210 15.68 3.97 0.33
C CYS A 210 15.77 5.49 0.04
N TYR A 211 16.22 6.29 1.00
CA TYR A 211 16.44 7.73 0.81
C TYR A 211 17.55 8.04 -0.19
N GLU A 212 18.63 7.27 -0.20
CA GLU A 212 19.71 7.42 -1.19
C GLU A 212 19.23 7.16 -2.62
N LEU A 213 18.22 6.30 -2.77
CA LEU A 213 17.55 6.01 -4.05
C LEU A 213 16.40 7.00 -4.38
N GLY A 214 16.23 8.06 -3.58
CA GLY A 214 15.21 9.08 -3.80
C GLY A 214 13.77 8.62 -3.48
N ALA A 215 13.62 7.56 -2.68
CA ALA A 215 12.33 7.05 -2.26
C ALA A 215 12.06 7.31 -0.76
N ILE A 216 10.81 7.28 -0.36
CA ILE A 216 10.37 7.37 1.04
C ILE A 216 10.05 5.97 1.55
N PRO A 217 10.71 5.50 2.62
CA PRO A 217 10.48 4.17 3.14
C PRO A 217 9.10 4.04 3.81
N SER A 218 8.42 2.97 3.48
CA SER A 218 7.21 2.45 4.13
C SER A 218 7.41 0.98 4.45
N ALA A 219 6.56 0.41 5.27
CA ALA A 219 6.59 -1.01 5.56
C ALA A 219 5.20 -1.52 5.96
N ARG A 220 5.02 -2.84 5.91
CA ARG A 220 3.79 -3.49 6.38
C ARG A 220 4.11 -4.74 7.20
N CYS A 221 3.24 -5.03 8.15
CA CYS A 221 3.26 -6.35 8.79
C CYS A 221 1.84 -6.84 9.09
N SER A 222 1.69 -8.16 9.25
CA SER A 222 0.43 -8.72 9.76
C SER A 222 0.13 -8.15 11.16
N THR A 223 -1.15 -7.95 11.46
CA THR A 223 -1.62 -7.49 12.78
C THR A 223 -1.18 -8.41 13.92
N THR A 224 -0.96 -9.68 13.63
CA THR A 224 -0.50 -10.69 14.59
C THR A 224 1.03 -10.86 14.66
N ASN A 225 1.79 -10.23 13.73
CA ASN A 225 3.26 -10.36 13.70
C ASN A 225 3.93 -9.34 14.63
N GLU A 226 3.85 -9.59 15.92
CA GLU A 226 4.44 -8.74 16.95
C GLU A 226 5.96 -8.56 16.82
N PRO A 227 6.78 -9.59 16.51
CA PRO A 227 8.21 -9.41 16.30
C PRO A 227 8.55 -8.41 15.18
N SER A 228 7.85 -8.49 14.03
CA SER A 228 8.03 -7.52 12.92
C SER A 228 7.63 -6.12 13.35
N ARG A 229 6.47 -5.97 14.00
CA ARG A 229 5.99 -4.68 14.50
C ARG A 229 7.02 -4.01 15.42
N ARG A 230 7.58 -4.76 16.38
CA ARG A 230 8.62 -4.25 17.29
C ARG A 230 9.91 -3.87 16.56
N ALA A 231 10.32 -4.64 15.54
CA ALA A 231 11.51 -4.32 14.74
C ALA A 231 11.32 -3.03 13.94
N LEU A 232 10.17 -2.86 13.28
CA LEU A 232 9.80 -1.64 12.55
C LEU A 232 9.79 -0.42 13.46
N GLN A 233 9.13 -0.50 14.63
CA GLN A 233 9.08 0.61 15.58
C GLN A 233 10.46 1.00 16.11
N ARG A 234 11.32 0.03 16.45
CA ARG A 234 12.70 0.29 16.87
C ARG A 234 13.57 0.90 15.75
N ALA A 235 13.25 0.61 14.50
CA ALA A 235 13.88 1.23 13.35
C ALA A 235 13.30 2.62 12.99
N GLY A 236 12.40 3.18 13.82
CA GLY A 236 11.87 4.53 13.67
C GLY A 236 10.60 4.63 12.84
N PHE A 237 9.94 3.54 12.54
CA PHE A 237 8.62 3.55 11.92
C PHE A 237 7.50 3.75 12.95
N VAL A 238 6.43 4.42 12.54
CA VAL A 238 5.19 4.56 13.31
C VAL A 238 4.00 3.95 12.57
N PRO A 239 3.01 3.40 13.28
CA PRO A 239 1.77 2.96 12.65
C PRO A 239 1.11 4.14 11.92
N PHE A 240 0.65 3.88 10.69
CA PHE A 240 0.04 4.90 9.84
C PHE A 240 -1.41 4.55 9.48
N ALA A 241 -1.66 3.30 9.10
CA ALA A 241 -2.97 2.83 8.70
C ALA A 241 -3.14 1.33 8.94
N HIS A 242 -4.39 0.87 8.91
CA HIS A 242 -4.74 -0.53 8.76
C HIS A 242 -5.29 -0.81 7.36
N ILE A 243 -5.09 -2.02 6.85
CA ILE A 243 -5.88 -2.55 5.74
C ILE A 243 -7.09 -3.24 6.36
N LEU A 244 -8.27 -2.70 6.09
CA LEU A 244 -9.55 -3.28 6.47
C LEU A 244 -10.17 -4.00 5.30
N PHE A 245 -10.84 -5.10 5.57
CA PHE A 245 -11.62 -5.83 4.59
C PHE A 245 -12.95 -6.28 5.17
N GLY A 246 -13.92 -6.56 4.31
CA GLY A 246 -15.22 -7.05 4.74
C GLY A 246 -16.19 -7.27 3.59
N SER A 247 -17.37 -7.78 3.90
CA SER A 247 -18.48 -7.89 2.97
C SER A 247 -19.28 -6.59 2.93
N LEU A 248 -19.82 -6.26 1.76
CA LEU A 248 -20.74 -5.14 1.59
C LEU A 248 -22.18 -5.66 1.62
N GLY A 249 -23.01 -5.07 2.50
CA GLY A 249 -24.44 -5.23 2.47
C GLY A 249 -25.07 -4.43 1.32
N ARG A 250 -26.13 -4.93 0.73
CA ARG A 250 -27.00 -4.11 -0.13
C ARG A 250 -27.84 -3.18 0.72
N PRO A 251 -28.17 -1.97 0.22
CA PRO A 251 -29.09 -1.08 0.89
C PRO A 251 -30.48 -1.66 1.03
#